data_76000fda3b5b942730894228aaae68aa
#
_entry.id   76000fda3b5b942730894228aaae68aa
#
_cell.length_a   1.000
_cell.length_b   1.000
_cell.length_c   1.000
_cell.angle_alpha   90.00
_cell.angle_beta   90.00
_cell.angle_gamma   90.00
#
_symmetry.space_group_name_H-M   'P 1'
#
loop_
_entity.id
_entity.type
_entity.pdbx_description
1 polymer ?
#
loop_
_entity_poly.entity_id
_entity_poly.type
_entity_poly.pdbx_seq_one_letter_code
_entity_poly.pdbx_strand_id
1 'polypeptide(L)'
;MHVGKGFYLPELLARYVAQPFIAEHPRVGVTGIRGGALTIVVVDGSAGLTGKAPLALIDGGEEIHQLMEKLLAWGPQVMRDDATKAKFTALLTKEGGGLVHPDLWHELSGLEIKESFLALSDSSLGVGRFVAVWQGDTAKRTTNTRYAE
;
A
#
# COMPACT_ATOMS: atom_id res chain seq x y z
N MET A 1 5.60 -11.80 4.89
CA MET A 1 6.46 -10.60 4.78
C MET A 1 7.61 -10.94 3.84
N HIS A 2 7.66 -10.33 2.67
CA HIS A 2 8.81 -10.48 1.79
C HIS A 2 9.94 -9.64 2.37
N VAL A 3 10.91 -10.33 2.88
CA VAL A 3 12.09 -9.68 3.38
C VAL A 3 13.08 -9.67 2.24
N GLY A 4 13.07 -8.61 1.47
CA GLY A 4 14.15 -8.37 0.53
C GLY A 4 15.50 -8.44 1.23
N LYS A 5 16.54 -8.84 0.53
CA LYS A 5 17.91 -8.89 1.05
C LYS A 5 18.53 -7.49 1.28
N GLY A 6 17.70 -6.44 1.27
CA GLY A 6 18.13 -5.06 1.36
C GLY A 6 17.80 -4.40 2.69
N PHE A 7 18.52 -3.33 2.98
CA PHE A 7 18.27 -2.44 4.11
C PHE A 7 17.25 -1.36 3.75
N TYR A 8 16.16 -1.77 3.09
CA TYR A 8 15.09 -0.85 2.73
C TYR A 8 14.30 -0.46 3.98
N LEU A 9 14.28 0.83 4.30
CA LEU A 9 13.69 1.33 5.54
C LEU A 9 12.24 0.91 5.78
N PRO A 10 11.33 0.95 4.79
CA PRO A 10 9.97 0.45 4.98
C PRO A 10 9.88 -1.01 5.39
N GLU A 11 10.73 -1.88 4.85
CA GLU A 11 10.79 -3.30 5.24
C GLU A 11 11.28 -3.47 6.69
N LEU A 12 12.28 -2.70 7.11
CA LEU A 12 12.77 -2.70 8.48
C LEU A 12 11.71 -2.23 9.46
N LEU A 13 10.97 -1.18 9.12
CA LEU A 13 9.85 -0.68 9.92
C LEU A 13 8.72 -1.70 10.01
N ALA A 14 8.37 -2.35 8.90
CA ALA A 14 7.36 -3.40 8.89
C ALA A 14 7.76 -4.57 9.79
N ARG A 15 9.03 -5.00 9.76
CA ARG A 15 9.54 -6.03 10.66
C ARG A 15 9.44 -5.61 12.11
N TYR A 16 9.83 -4.40 12.42
CA TYR A 16 9.76 -3.86 13.78
C TYR A 16 8.33 -3.84 14.31
N VAL A 17 7.39 -3.33 13.50
CA VAL A 17 5.97 -3.29 13.83
C VAL A 17 5.38 -4.70 13.95
N ALA A 18 5.83 -5.64 13.13
CA ALA A 18 5.32 -7.02 13.13
C ALA A 18 5.85 -7.88 14.30
N GLN A 19 6.97 -7.50 14.92
CA GLN A 19 7.62 -8.30 15.97
C GLN A 19 6.67 -8.77 17.07
N PRO A 20 5.83 -7.93 17.69
CA PRO A 20 4.89 -8.38 18.72
C PRO A 20 3.89 -9.42 18.22
N PHE A 21 3.47 -9.32 16.96
CA PHE A 21 2.46 -10.21 16.36
C PHE A 21 3.05 -11.54 15.89
N ILE A 22 4.34 -11.58 15.56
CA ILE A 22 5.01 -12.83 15.14
C ILE A 22 5.03 -13.85 16.27
N ALA A 23 5.17 -13.41 17.51
CA ALA A 23 5.14 -14.29 18.69
C ALA A 23 3.75 -14.92 18.89
N GLU A 24 2.68 -14.19 18.58
CA GLU A 24 1.30 -14.67 18.72
C GLU A 24 0.82 -15.43 17.47
N HIS A 25 1.43 -15.15 16.31
CA HIS A 25 1.06 -15.74 15.02
C HIS A 25 2.28 -16.33 14.29
N PRO A 26 2.80 -17.49 14.76
CA PRO A 26 4.07 -18.07 14.25
C PRO A 26 4.01 -18.50 12.76
N ARG A 27 2.85 -18.40 12.11
CA ARG A 27 2.67 -18.70 10.69
C ARG A 27 2.69 -17.48 9.77
N VAL A 28 3.27 -16.37 10.21
CA VAL A 28 3.47 -15.21 9.34
C VAL A 28 4.49 -15.57 8.27
N GLY A 29 4.02 -16.07 7.18
CA GLY A 29 4.79 -16.37 5.98
C GLY A 29 4.68 -15.25 4.95
N VAL A 30 5.67 -15.23 4.07
CA VAL A 30 5.73 -14.29 2.96
C VAL A 30 5.03 -14.90 1.76
N THR A 31 3.79 -14.64 1.66
CA THR A 31 3.02 -14.94 0.46
C THR A 31 1.92 -13.92 0.42
N GLY A 32 1.63 -13.36 -0.70
CA GLY A 32 0.59 -12.35 -0.92
C GLY A 32 -0.52 -12.19 0.15
N ILE A 33 -1.38 -11.27 -0.03
CA ILE A 33 -2.47 -10.98 0.91
C ILE A 33 -3.39 -12.21 0.99
N ARG A 34 -3.51 -12.81 2.18
CA ARG A 34 -4.34 -14.00 2.41
C ARG A 34 -5.50 -13.70 3.34
N GLY A 35 -6.69 -14.21 2.98
CA GLY A 35 -7.82 -14.25 3.91
C GLY A 35 -7.52 -15.11 5.15
N GLY A 36 -8.07 -14.71 6.30
CA GLY A 36 -7.95 -15.43 7.56
C GLY A 36 -6.62 -15.27 8.30
N ALA A 37 -5.73 -14.40 7.83
CA ALA A 37 -4.45 -14.08 8.47
C ALA A 37 -4.27 -12.56 8.62
N LEU A 38 -3.51 -12.14 9.63
CA LEU A 38 -3.02 -10.79 9.71
C LEU A 38 -1.88 -10.63 8.68
N THR A 39 -2.09 -9.78 7.69
CA THR A 39 -1.09 -9.47 6.69
C THR A 39 -0.64 -8.03 6.86
N ILE A 40 0.67 -7.80 6.99
CA ILE A 40 1.26 -6.47 7.01
C ILE A 40 1.82 -6.19 5.62
N VAL A 41 1.25 -5.21 4.96
CA VAL A 41 1.65 -4.77 3.63
C VAL A 41 2.40 -3.45 3.74
N VAL A 42 3.58 -3.39 3.17
CA VAL A 42 4.38 -2.16 3.10
C VAL A 42 4.29 -1.60 1.69
N VAL A 43 3.83 -0.38 1.59
CA VAL A 43 3.69 0.32 0.31
C VAL A 43 4.42 1.67 0.36
N ASP A 44 4.91 2.10 -0.78
CA ASP A 44 5.50 3.42 -0.93
C ASP A 44 4.40 4.46 -1.17
N GLY A 45 4.48 5.60 -0.48
CA GLY A 45 3.76 6.80 -0.86
C GLY A 45 4.51 7.57 -1.95
N SER A 46 3.88 8.61 -2.50
CA SER A 46 4.57 9.53 -3.41
C SER A 46 5.78 10.17 -2.72
N ALA A 47 6.92 10.16 -3.40
CA ALA A 47 8.16 10.82 -2.98
C ALA A 47 8.39 12.15 -3.72
N GLY A 48 7.34 12.74 -4.29
CA GLY A 48 7.38 13.96 -5.12
C GLY A 48 6.39 15.02 -4.68
N LEU A 49 6.09 15.15 -3.37
CA LEU A 49 5.06 16.07 -2.87
C LEU A 49 5.56 17.51 -2.63
N THR A 50 6.86 17.71 -2.57
CA THR A 50 7.46 19.05 -2.40
C THR A 50 8.75 19.17 -3.21
N GLY A 51 9.21 20.40 -3.45
CA GLY A 51 10.49 20.64 -4.13
C GLY A 51 11.72 20.10 -3.38
N LYS A 52 11.59 19.79 -2.09
CA LYS A 52 12.64 19.19 -1.25
C LYS A 52 12.50 17.68 -1.10
N ALA A 53 11.46 17.10 -1.68
CA ALA A 53 11.24 15.65 -1.66
C ALA A 53 12.34 14.90 -2.43
N PRO A 54 12.55 13.58 -2.16
CA PRO A 54 13.58 12.80 -2.83
C PRO A 54 13.52 12.81 -4.36
N LEU A 55 12.33 12.91 -4.94
CA LEU A 55 12.12 13.00 -6.38
C LEU A 55 11.82 14.44 -6.85
N ALA A 56 12.02 15.45 -5.98
CA ALA A 56 11.56 16.81 -6.17
C ALA A 56 10.02 16.91 -6.34
N LEU A 57 9.51 18.07 -6.70
CA LEU A 57 8.06 18.20 -6.92
C LEU A 57 7.66 17.53 -8.24
N ILE A 58 6.67 16.65 -8.16
CA ILE A 58 6.05 15.99 -9.31
C ILE A 58 4.59 16.44 -9.39
N ASP A 59 4.13 16.88 -10.56
CA ASP A 59 2.80 17.47 -10.75
C ASP A 59 1.67 16.54 -10.29
N GLY A 60 1.78 15.24 -10.55
CA GLY A 60 0.81 14.25 -10.10
C GLY A 60 0.96 13.77 -8.66
N GLY A 61 1.99 14.24 -7.94
CA GLY A 61 2.31 13.76 -6.58
C GLY A 61 1.19 13.97 -5.58
N GLU A 62 0.66 15.18 -5.49
CA GLU A 62 -0.43 15.51 -4.59
C GLU A 62 -1.71 14.75 -4.94
N GLU A 63 -2.00 14.61 -6.23
CA GLU A 63 -3.19 13.94 -6.69
C GLU A 63 -3.17 12.44 -6.40
N ILE A 64 -2.05 11.76 -6.65
CA ILE A 64 -1.92 10.35 -6.29
C ILE A 64 -1.96 10.15 -4.76
N HIS A 65 -1.39 11.07 -4.00
CA HIS A 65 -1.47 11.03 -2.53
C HIS A 65 -2.93 11.06 -2.06
N GLN A 66 -3.74 11.99 -2.57
CA GLN A 66 -5.17 12.07 -2.25
C GLN A 66 -5.96 10.82 -2.68
N LEU A 67 -5.63 10.24 -3.82
CA LEU A 67 -6.26 8.98 -4.28
C LEU A 67 -5.88 7.79 -3.39
N MET A 68 -4.64 7.74 -2.90
CA MET A 68 -4.18 6.75 -1.93
C MET A 68 -4.89 6.91 -0.58
N GLU A 69 -5.05 8.14 -0.10
CA GLU A 69 -5.83 8.41 1.11
C GLU A 69 -7.27 7.90 0.99
N LYS A 70 -7.92 8.20 -0.13
CA LYS A 70 -9.28 7.72 -0.40
C LYS A 70 -9.34 6.20 -0.45
N LEU A 71 -8.41 5.57 -1.16
CA LEU A 71 -8.34 4.10 -1.24
C LEU A 71 -8.16 3.48 0.15
N LEU A 72 -7.27 4.02 0.97
CA LEU A 72 -6.99 3.50 2.30
C LEU A 72 -8.13 3.75 3.29
N ALA A 73 -8.80 4.90 3.19
CA ALA A 73 -9.91 5.27 4.08
C ALA A 73 -11.22 4.55 3.74
N TRP A 74 -11.51 4.38 2.48
CA TRP A 74 -12.80 3.89 2.00
C TRP A 74 -12.75 2.52 1.33
N GLY A 75 -11.54 2.02 1.04
CA GLY A 75 -11.33 0.74 0.39
C GLY A 75 -11.44 0.76 -1.13
N PRO A 76 -11.27 -0.40 -1.78
CA PRO A 76 -11.22 -0.52 -3.24
C PRO A 76 -12.47 -0.09 -3.99
N GLN A 77 -13.61 0.04 -3.32
CA GLN A 77 -14.83 0.54 -3.95
C GLN A 77 -14.68 1.96 -4.55
N VAL A 78 -13.73 2.76 -4.09
CA VAL A 78 -13.43 4.07 -4.70
C VAL A 78 -12.91 3.96 -6.12
N MET A 79 -12.42 2.76 -6.51
CA MET A 79 -11.93 2.45 -7.86
C MET A 79 -12.99 1.86 -8.79
N ARG A 80 -14.28 1.85 -8.39
CA ARG A 80 -15.38 1.38 -9.26
C ARG A 80 -15.70 2.38 -10.37
N ASP A 81 -15.41 3.64 -10.14
CA ASP A 81 -15.50 4.67 -11.17
C ASP A 81 -14.32 4.54 -12.13
N ASP A 82 -14.62 4.33 -13.41
CA ASP A 82 -13.61 4.08 -14.45
C ASP A 82 -12.64 5.26 -14.63
N ALA A 83 -13.14 6.49 -14.49
CA ALA A 83 -12.28 7.68 -14.59
C ALA A 83 -11.29 7.76 -13.43
N THR A 84 -11.75 7.51 -12.20
CA THR A 84 -10.90 7.46 -11.01
C THR A 84 -9.88 6.35 -11.10
N LYS A 85 -10.29 5.15 -11.54
CA LYS A 85 -9.40 4.01 -11.74
C LYS A 85 -8.35 4.28 -12.81
N ALA A 86 -8.73 4.84 -13.94
CA ALA A 86 -7.81 5.20 -15.02
C ALA A 86 -6.78 6.23 -14.55
N LYS A 87 -7.21 7.24 -13.82
CA LYS A 87 -6.36 8.27 -13.24
C LYS A 87 -5.38 7.70 -12.23
N PHE A 88 -5.86 6.88 -11.30
CA PHE A 88 -5.04 6.20 -10.32
C PHE A 88 -3.95 5.37 -11.02
N THR A 89 -4.34 4.56 -12.01
CA THR A 89 -3.40 3.74 -12.79
C THR A 89 -2.36 4.57 -13.52
N ALA A 90 -2.76 5.67 -14.14
CA ALA A 90 -1.83 6.55 -14.86
C ALA A 90 -0.81 7.23 -13.94
N LEU A 91 -1.20 7.53 -12.70
CA LEU A 91 -0.34 8.17 -11.71
C LEU A 91 0.54 7.19 -10.91
N LEU A 92 0.25 5.88 -10.96
CA LEU A 92 1.05 4.85 -10.28
C LEU A 92 2.38 4.57 -11.00
N THR A 93 3.15 5.62 -11.26
CA THR A 93 4.46 5.57 -11.89
C THR A 93 5.41 6.54 -11.19
N LYS A 94 6.69 6.40 -11.45
CA LYS A 94 7.70 7.33 -10.93
C LYS A 94 7.51 8.74 -11.49
N GLU A 95 7.26 8.83 -12.78
CA GLU A 95 7.10 10.09 -13.50
C GLU A 95 5.75 10.75 -13.23
N GLY A 96 4.68 9.95 -13.12
CA GLY A 96 3.31 10.44 -12.93
C GLY A 96 3.01 10.89 -11.50
N GLY A 97 3.35 10.06 -10.54
CA GLY A 97 2.98 10.27 -9.13
C GLY A 97 4.14 10.21 -8.14
N GLY A 98 5.36 10.00 -8.59
CA GLY A 98 6.52 9.90 -7.72
C GLY A 98 6.61 8.57 -6.94
N LEU A 99 6.19 7.47 -7.55
CA LEU A 99 6.20 6.15 -6.95
C LEU A 99 7.35 5.28 -7.45
N VAL A 100 8.07 4.67 -6.53
CA VAL A 100 9.20 3.78 -6.85
C VAL A 100 8.73 2.34 -7.04
N HIS A 101 7.77 1.89 -6.23
CA HIS A 101 7.25 0.51 -6.24
C HIS A 101 5.71 0.50 -6.28
N PRO A 102 5.09 0.70 -7.45
CA PRO A 102 3.63 0.84 -7.55
C PRO A 102 2.84 -0.46 -7.49
N ASP A 103 3.47 -1.63 -7.63
CA ASP A 103 2.78 -2.91 -7.84
C ASP A 103 1.80 -3.29 -6.73
N LEU A 104 2.18 -3.07 -5.46
CA LEU A 104 1.31 -3.36 -4.33
C LEU A 104 0.06 -2.47 -4.28
N TRP A 105 0.15 -1.26 -4.79
CA TRP A 105 -1.01 -0.37 -4.90
C TRP A 105 -2.02 -0.88 -5.92
N HIS A 106 -1.55 -1.46 -7.03
CA HIS A 106 -2.43 -2.14 -7.99
C HIS A 106 -3.12 -3.34 -7.33
N GLU A 107 -2.37 -4.15 -6.58
CA GLU A 107 -2.93 -5.29 -5.86
C GLU A 107 -3.97 -4.87 -4.81
N LEU A 108 -3.66 -3.86 -3.99
CA LEU A 108 -4.57 -3.32 -2.98
C LEU A 108 -5.86 -2.79 -3.60
N SER A 109 -5.77 -2.10 -4.74
CA SER A 109 -6.94 -1.53 -5.42
C SER A 109 -7.92 -2.58 -5.97
N GLY A 110 -7.49 -3.84 -6.11
CA GLY A 110 -8.28 -4.95 -6.58
C GLY A 110 -8.85 -5.87 -5.49
N LEU A 111 -8.57 -5.60 -4.21
CA LEU A 111 -9.04 -6.44 -3.11
C LEU A 111 -10.54 -6.26 -2.84
N GLU A 112 -11.15 -7.31 -2.27
CA GLU A 112 -12.48 -7.22 -1.67
C GLU A 112 -12.32 -7.07 -0.16
N ILE A 113 -12.84 -5.98 0.40
CA ILE A 113 -12.78 -5.70 1.84
C ILE A 113 -14.15 -5.33 2.38
N LYS A 114 -14.37 -5.59 3.68
CA LYS A 114 -15.60 -5.23 4.40
C LYS A 114 -15.49 -3.88 5.06
N GLU A 115 -14.37 -3.63 5.72
CA GLU A 115 -14.16 -2.43 6.51
C GLU A 115 -12.76 -1.89 6.25
N SER A 116 -12.64 -0.59 6.28
CA SER A 116 -11.37 0.13 6.13
C SER A 116 -11.29 1.26 7.14
N PHE A 117 -10.09 1.49 7.64
CA PHE A 117 -9.78 2.58 8.57
C PHE A 117 -8.39 3.14 8.25
N LEU A 118 -8.34 4.41 7.92
CA LEU A 118 -7.08 5.14 7.75
C LEU A 118 -6.72 5.79 9.10
N ALA A 119 -5.70 5.23 9.75
CA ALA A 119 -5.26 5.69 11.05
C ALA A 119 -4.30 6.88 10.99
N LEU A 120 -3.47 6.94 9.95
CA LEU A 120 -2.50 8.01 9.74
C LEU A 120 -2.36 8.29 8.26
N SER A 121 -2.35 9.56 7.90
CA SER A 121 -1.83 10.08 6.64
C SER A 121 -0.96 11.29 6.92
N ASP A 122 0.25 11.30 6.38
CA ASP A 122 1.19 12.40 6.56
C ASP A 122 2.02 12.60 5.30
N SER A 123 2.20 13.85 4.94
CA SER A 123 3.00 14.28 3.80
C SER A 123 3.99 15.41 4.15
N SER A 124 4.17 15.69 5.45
CA SER A 124 4.91 16.84 5.97
C SER A 124 6.37 16.90 5.53
N LEU A 125 6.96 15.75 5.18
CA LEU A 125 8.34 15.66 4.69
C LEU A 125 8.44 15.52 3.17
N GLY A 126 7.35 15.80 2.45
CA GLY A 126 7.31 15.67 0.98
C GLY A 126 7.20 14.23 0.49
N VAL A 127 7.02 13.27 1.40
CA VAL A 127 6.81 11.85 1.11
C VAL A 127 5.52 11.42 1.77
N GLY A 128 4.63 10.77 1.01
CA GLY A 128 3.40 10.22 1.53
C GLY A 128 3.67 9.06 2.48
N ARG A 129 3.07 9.10 3.67
CA ARG A 129 3.17 8.07 4.69
C ARG A 129 1.79 7.75 5.23
N PHE A 130 1.48 6.46 5.34
CA PHE A 130 0.15 6.01 5.72
C PHE A 130 0.21 4.88 6.74
N VAL A 131 -0.80 4.81 7.57
CA VAL A 131 -1.14 3.62 8.36
C VAL A 131 -2.62 3.37 8.20
N ALA A 132 -2.99 2.22 7.70
CA ALA A 132 -4.38 1.82 7.52
C ALA A 132 -4.60 0.37 7.94
N VAL A 133 -5.83 0.08 8.35
CA VAL A 133 -6.27 -1.28 8.69
C VAL A 133 -7.47 -1.63 7.82
N TRP A 134 -7.39 -2.76 7.16
CA TRP A 134 -8.47 -3.30 6.35
C TRP A 134 -8.89 -4.67 6.85
N GLN A 135 -10.19 -4.88 6.91
CA GLN A 135 -10.78 -6.19 7.18
C GLN A 135 -11.32 -6.76 5.88
N GLY A 136 -10.74 -7.87 5.43
CA GLY A 136 -11.18 -8.59 4.25
C GLY A 136 -12.35 -9.54 4.52
N ASP A 137 -12.96 -10.04 3.44
CA ASP A 137 -13.90 -11.15 3.53
C ASP A 137 -13.13 -12.47 3.65
N THR A 138 -13.26 -13.14 4.80
CA THR A 138 -12.61 -14.43 5.04
C THR A 138 -13.19 -15.56 4.20
N ALA A 139 -14.32 -15.34 3.53
CA ALA A 139 -15.03 -16.38 2.77
C ALA A 139 -14.51 -16.56 1.33
N LYS A 140 -13.79 -15.60 0.78
CA LYS A 140 -13.22 -15.70 -0.57
C LYS A 140 -11.71 -15.93 -0.52
N ARG A 141 -11.30 -17.17 -0.75
CA ARG A 141 -9.91 -17.51 -1.10
C ARG A 141 -9.56 -16.81 -2.41
N THR A 142 -8.80 -15.75 -2.34
CA THR A 142 -8.15 -15.25 -3.55
C THR A 142 -7.03 -16.23 -3.89
N THR A 143 -7.33 -17.19 -4.78
CA THR A 143 -6.34 -18.02 -5.43
C THR A 143 -5.60 -17.15 -6.44
N ASN A 144 -4.68 -16.33 -5.97
CA ASN A 144 -3.70 -15.71 -6.85
C ASN A 144 -2.32 -16.27 -6.54
N THR A 145 -2.09 -17.45 -7.12
CA THR A 145 -0.82 -18.20 -7.13
C THR A 145 0.17 -17.54 -8.09
N ARG A 146 0.60 -16.31 -7.85
CA ARG A 146 1.56 -15.67 -8.77
C ARG A 146 2.85 -15.17 -8.15
N TYR A 147 3.12 -15.43 -6.90
CA TYR A 147 4.42 -15.15 -6.30
C TYR A 147 4.87 -16.30 -5.40
N ALA A 148 4.99 -17.49 -6.02
CA ALA A 148 5.82 -18.55 -5.49
C ALA A 148 7.13 -18.51 -6.30
N GLU A 149 8.14 -17.94 -5.73
CA GLU A 149 9.59 -18.19 -5.91
C GLU A 149 10.39 -16.96 -5.48
#